data_e08432046997247928aff9dbea57afc5
#
_entry.id   e08432046997247928aff9dbea57afc5
#
_cell.length_a   1.000
_cell.length_b   1.000
_cell.length_c   1.000
_cell.angle_alpha   90.00
_cell.angle_beta   90.00
_cell.angle_gamma   90.00
#
_symmetry.space_group_name_H-M   'P 1'
#
loop_
_entity.id
_entity.type
_entity.pdbx_description
1 polymer ?
#
loop_
_entity_poly.entity_id
_entity_poly.type
_entity_poly.pdbx_seq_one_letter_code
_entity_poly.pdbx_strand_id
1 'polypeptide(L)'
;MRWYFVEVEKHHEEDVLELMKSSPFEAFLPKKQRYFKKQVLVTWVERLLFPGTIMITSDFPQAEFTKQFNEWLSQHSDISQWIHLEEKEYFSLQEDERLFMNSLMNEQHVIPISNGFLNEKQLIVESGPLQGLESRIKKIDRHQRTAQVQFQICGQLMLLYLGLIVKQND
;
A
#
# COMPACT_ATOMS: atom_id res chain seq x y z
N MET A 1 -2.45 -1.55 -17.92
CA MET A 1 -3.01 -0.89 -16.71
C MET A 1 -1.88 -0.33 -15.88
N ARG A 2 -1.96 0.91 -15.45
CA ARG A 2 -0.99 1.63 -14.60
C ARG A 2 -1.64 1.98 -13.28
N TRP A 3 -0.83 2.11 -12.22
CA TRP A 3 -1.28 2.56 -10.90
C TRP A 3 -0.61 3.90 -10.60
N TYR A 4 -1.41 4.94 -10.51
CA TYR A 4 -0.98 6.30 -10.26
C TYR A 4 -1.12 6.65 -8.78
N PHE A 5 -0.09 7.29 -8.22
CA PHE A 5 -0.14 7.87 -6.88
C PHE A 5 -0.76 9.26 -6.96
N VAL A 6 -1.80 9.48 -6.20
CA VAL A 6 -2.45 10.79 -6.04
C VAL A 6 -2.40 11.18 -4.58
N GLU A 7 -1.75 12.29 -4.29
CA GLU A 7 -1.67 12.84 -2.94
C GLU A 7 -3.02 13.41 -2.51
N VAL A 8 -3.46 13.02 -1.34
CA VAL A 8 -4.71 13.45 -0.70
C VAL A 8 -4.37 14.03 0.67
N GLU A 9 -5.15 14.99 1.12
CA GLU A 9 -5.01 15.49 2.50
C GLU A 9 -5.20 14.35 3.49
N LYS A 10 -4.26 14.23 4.43
CA LYS A 10 -4.26 13.15 5.42
C LYS A 10 -5.54 13.15 6.24
N HIS A 11 -6.03 11.97 6.53
CA HIS A 11 -7.29 11.68 7.22
C HIS A 11 -8.55 11.85 6.36
N HIS A 12 -8.42 12.21 5.08
CA HIS A 12 -9.51 12.29 4.11
C HIS A 12 -9.42 11.24 3.00
N GLU A 13 -8.52 10.28 3.11
CA GLU A 13 -8.29 9.24 2.10
C GLU A 13 -9.56 8.42 1.83
N GLU A 14 -10.27 8.02 2.88
CA GLU A 14 -11.52 7.25 2.76
C GLU A 14 -12.67 8.11 2.20
N ASP A 15 -12.73 9.40 2.58
CA ASP A 15 -13.72 10.34 2.05
C ASP A 15 -13.53 10.52 0.54
N VAL A 16 -12.29 10.72 0.10
CA VAL A 16 -11.96 10.82 -1.33
C VAL A 16 -12.28 9.52 -2.05
N LEU A 17 -11.93 8.38 -1.47
CA LEU A 17 -12.25 7.08 -2.07
C LEU A 17 -13.75 6.90 -2.28
N GLU A 18 -14.57 7.29 -1.32
CA GLU A 18 -16.03 7.21 -1.42
C GLU A 18 -16.57 8.11 -2.55
N LEU A 19 -16.08 9.35 -2.63
CA LEU A 19 -16.46 10.28 -3.69
C LEU A 19 -15.99 9.79 -5.08
N MET A 20 -14.83 9.14 -5.15
CA MET A 20 -14.29 8.57 -6.39
C MET A 20 -15.15 7.44 -6.97
N LYS A 21 -16.03 6.79 -6.19
CA LYS A 21 -16.92 5.74 -6.70
C LYS A 21 -17.86 6.21 -7.81
N SER A 22 -18.19 7.50 -7.85
CA SER A 22 -18.99 8.11 -8.91
C SER A 22 -18.17 8.64 -10.09
N SER A 23 -16.84 8.53 -10.02
CA SER A 23 -15.92 9.00 -11.05
C SER A 23 -15.76 7.99 -12.20
N PRO A 24 -15.23 8.41 -13.36
CA PRO A 24 -14.83 7.49 -14.40
C PRO A 24 -13.52 6.75 -14.11
N PHE A 25 -12.88 7.01 -12.98
CA PHE A 25 -11.61 6.41 -12.56
C PHE A 25 -11.83 5.37 -11.47
N GLU A 26 -11.19 4.24 -11.61
CA GLU A 26 -11.11 3.25 -10.54
C GLU A 26 -10.02 3.66 -9.54
N ALA A 27 -10.39 3.68 -8.26
CA ALA A 27 -9.48 4.07 -7.18
C ALA A 27 -9.52 3.05 -6.04
N PHE A 28 -8.40 2.93 -5.33
CA PHE A 28 -8.31 2.09 -4.13
C PHE A 28 -7.27 2.63 -3.14
N LEU A 29 -7.37 2.18 -1.90
CA LEU A 29 -6.41 2.46 -0.84
C LEU A 29 -5.63 1.19 -0.51
N PRO A 30 -4.33 1.11 -0.86
CA PRO A 30 -3.50 0.01 -0.42
C PRO A 30 -3.42 -0.03 1.10
N LYS A 31 -3.72 -1.19 1.68
CA LYS A 31 -3.72 -1.42 3.12
C LYS A 31 -2.82 -2.59 3.48
N LYS A 32 -2.49 -2.68 4.75
CA LYS A 32 -1.76 -3.79 5.36
C LYS A 32 -2.41 -4.20 6.66
N GLN A 33 -2.40 -5.48 6.95
CA GLN A 33 -2.78 -5.99 8.27
C GLN A 33 -1.65 -5.75 9.26
N ARG A 34 -2.00 -5.31 10.44
CA ARG A 34 -1.08 -5.18 11.58
C ARG A 34 -1.66 -5.84 12.82
N TYR A 35 -0.77 -6.41 13.60
CA TYR A 35 -1.10 -6.89 14.93
C TYR A 35 -1.43 -5.72 15.85
N PHE A 36 -2.52 -5.86 16.57
CA PHE A 36 -2.94 -4.89 17.57
C PHE A 36 -3.32 -5.60 18.86
N LYS A 37 -2.71 -5.19 19.95
CA LYS A 37 -3.02 -5.70 21.29
C LYS A 37 -3.46 -4.55 22.18
N LYS A 38 -4.68 -4.66 22.71
CA LYS A 38 -5.19 -3.75 23.73
C LYS A 38 -5.63 -4.58 24.93
N GLN A 39 -4.94 -4.45 26.03
CA GLN A 39 -5.13 -5.28 27.25
C GLN A 39 -5.07 -6.78 26.92
N VAL A 40 -6.16 -7.52 27.09
CA VAL A 40 -6.25 -8.96 26.79
C VAL A 40 -6.74 -9.23 25.35
N LEU A 41 -7.25 -8.21 24.66
CA LEU A 41 -7.73 -8.38 23.28
C LEU A 41 -6.56 -8.33 22.30
N VAL A 42 -6.43 -9.43 21.56
CA VAL A 42 -5.49 -9.55 20.43
C VAL A 42 -6.31 -9.58 19.15
N THR A 43 -6.05 -8.66 18.26
CA THR A 43 -6.74 -8.56 16.98
C THR A 43 -5.83 -8.09 15.89
N TRP A 44 -6.30 -8.21 14.66
CA TRP A 44 -5.67 -7.66 13.47
C TRP A 44 -6.42 -6.41 13.05
N VAL A 45 -5.69 -5.37 12.73
CA VAL A 45 -6.24 -4.12 12.21
C VAL A 45 -5.64 -3.83 10.85
N GLU A 46 -6.43 -3.25 9.98
CA GLU A 46 -5.97 -2.73 8.70
C GLU A 46 -5.47 -1.30 8.87
N ARG A 47 -4.37 -0.99 8.21
CA ARG A 47 -3.78 0.35 8.17
C ARG A 47 -3.42 0.69 6.73
N LEU A 48 -3.52 1.96 6.38
CA LEU A 48 -3.06 2.45 5.08
C LEU A 48 -1.58 2.10 4.88
N LEU A 49 -1.25 1.59 3.70
CA LEU A 49 0.13 1.35 3.31
C LEU A 49 0.86 2.68 3.04
N PHE A 50 0.17 3.62 2.41
CA PHE A 50 0.64 4.96 2.08
C PHE A 50 -0.34 6.01 2.61
N PRO A 51 -0.21 6.47 3.88
CA PRO A 51 -1.05 7.54 4.41
C PRO A 51 -0.92 8.82 3.58
N GLY A 52 -2.03 9.49 3.30
CA GLY A 52 -2.08 10.68 2.46
C GLY A 52 -2.01 10.41 0.96
N THR A 53 -2.30 9.17 0.53
CA THR A 53 -2.23 8.79 -0.88
C THR A 53 -3.35 7.84 -1.25
N ILE A 54 -3.97 8.09 -2.40
CA ILE A 54 -4.88 7.16 -3.07
C ILE A 54 -4.24 6.63 -4.35
N MET A 55 -4.51 5.38 -4.69
CA MET A 55 -4.09 4.77 -5.95
C MET A 55 -5.23 4.86 -6.96
N ILE A 56 -4.93 5.32 -8.17
CA ILE A 56 -5.87 5.35 -9.29
C ILE A 56 -5.36 4.46 -10.41
N THR A 57 -6.22 3.60 -10.94
CA THR A 57 -5.87 2.74 -12.07
C THR A 57 -6.26 3.39 -13.39
N SER A 58 -5.40 3.31 -14.39
CA SER A 58 -5.66 3.80 -15.73
C SER A 58 -4.78 3.10 -16.77
N ASP A 59 -5.27 3.00 -17.99
CA ASP A 59 -4.47 2.54 -19.13
C ASP A 59 -3.74 3.68 -19.84
N PHE A 60 -4.09 4.93 -19.54
CA PHE A 60 -3.47 6.09 -20.16
C PHE A 60 -2.01 6.25 -19.74
N PRO A 61 -1.12 6.71 -20.66
CA PRO A 61 0.20 7.20 -20.31
C PRO A 61 0.12 8.41 -19.36
N GLN A 62 1.20 8.68 -18.64
CA GLN A 62 1.27 9.69 -17.59
C GLN A 62 0.73 11.07 -18.01
N ALA A 63 1.16 11.59 -19.16
CA ALA A 63 0.74 12.90 -19.65
C ALA A 63 -0.76 12.96 -19.92
N GLU A 64 -1.31 11.93 -20.53
CA GLU A 64 -2.74 11.85 -20.83
C GLU A 64 -3.58 11.65 -19.57
N PHE A 65 -3.13 10.78 -18.65
CA PHE A 65 -3.78 10.61 -17.36
C PHE A 65 -3.81 11.92 -16.57
N THR A 66 -2.67 12.60 -16.47
CA THR A 66 -2.56 13.89 -15.75
C THR A 66 -3.54 14.92 -16.31
N LYS A 67 -3.61 15.04 -17.66
CA LYS A 67 -4.54 15.96 -18.31
C LYS A 67 -6.00 15.62 -17.98
N GLN A 68 -6.42 14.39 -18.23
CA GLN A 68 -7.80 13.97 -18.03
C GLN A 68 -8.24 14.02 -16.58
N PHE A 69 -7.36 13.62 -15.66
CA PHE A 69 -7.67 13.65 -14.25
C PHE A 69 -7.78 15.08 -13.71
N ASN A 70 -6.88 15.98 -14.09
CA ASN A 70 -6.95 17.40 -13.72
C ASN A 70 -8.18 18.09 -14.30
N GLU A 71 -8.52 17.79 -15.55
CA GLU A 71 -9.76 18.28 -16.20
C GLU A 71 -11.00 17.83 -15.41
N TRP A 72 -11.06 16.56 -15.05
CA TRP A 72 -12.16 16.02 -14.25
C TRP A 72 -12.21 16.65 -12.85
N LEU A 73 -11.07 16.76 -12.14
CA LEU A 73 -10.99 17.40 -10.82
C LEU A 73 -11.46 18.84 -10.82
N SER A 74 -11.17 19.61 -11.87
CA SER A 74 -11.58 21.01 -11.98
C SER A 74 -13.09 21.22 -11.97
N GLN A 75 -13.86 20.16 -12.30
CA GLN A 75 -15.31 20.14 -12.31
C GLN A 75 -15.93 19.55 -11.03
N HIS A 76 -15.10 19.06 -10.10
CA HIS A 76 -15.54 18.35 -8.89
C HIS A 76 -14.89 18.96 -7.64
N SER A 77 -15.43 20.08 -7.19
CA SER A 77 -14.92 20.85 -6.05
C SER A 77 -14.99 20.10 -4.72
N ASP A 78 -15.92 19.16 -4.59
CA ASP A 78 -16.09 18.29 -3.44
C ASP A 78 -14.89 17.36 -3.22
N ILE A 79 -14.23 16.93 -4.31
CA ILE A 79 -13.02 16.10 -4.28
C ILE A 79 -11.76 16.98 -4.32
N SER A 80 -11.73 17.98 -5.20
CA SER A 80 -10.55 18.82 -5.40
C SER A 80 -10.14 19.62 -4.17
N GLN A 81 -11.04 19.83 -3.21
CA GLN A 81 -10.68 20.43 -1.92
C GLN A 81 -9.69 19.58 -1.11
N TRP A 82 -9.67 18.26 -1.34
CA TRP A 82 -8.78 17.30 -0.65
C TRP A 82 -7.56 16.89 -1.49
N ILE A 83 -7.56 17.21 -2.78
CA ILE A 83 -6.47 16.94 -3.73
C ILE A 83 -5.92 18.29 -4.19
N HIS A 84 -4.70 18.61 -3.83
CA HIS A 84 -4.09 19.88 -4.24
C HIS A 84 -3.87 19.89 -5.76
N LEU A 85 -4.65 20.75 -6.44
CA LEU A 85 -4.54 21.05 -7.88
C LEU A 85 -3.35 21.99 -8.16
N GLU A 86 -2.18 21.63 -7.75
CA GLU A 86 -0.99 22.23 -8.36
C GLU A 86 -0.70 21.48 -9.65
N GLU A 87 -0.02 22.13 -10.62
CA GLU A 87 0.41 21.54 -11.90
C GLU A 87 1.36 20.34 -11.67
N LYS A 88 0.86 19.33 -10.96
CA LYS A 88 1.63 18.14 -10.63
C LYS A 88 1.43 17.10 -11.71
N GLU A 89 2.52 16.55 -12.16
CA GLU A 89 2.50 15.29 -12.88
C GLU A 89 2.26 14.17 -11.86
N TYR A 90 1.32 13.27 -12.16
CA TYR A 90 1.08 12.08 -11.35
C TYR A 90 2.01 10.97 -11.81
N PHE A 91 2.72 10.35 -10.87
CA PHE A 91 3.63 9.26 -11.16
C PHE A 91 2.94 7.91 -10.98
N SER A 92 3.25 6.98 -11.88
CA SER A 92 2.79 5.60 -11.77
C SER A 92 3.93 4.68 -11.35
N LEU A 93 3.54 3.56 -10.72
CA LEU A 93 4.46 2.44 -10.54
C LEU A 93 4.99 1.95 -11.89
N GLN A 94 6.24 1.56 -11.92
CA GLN A 94 6.79 0.75 -13.01
C GLN A 94 6.02 -0.59 -13.09
N GLU A 95 6.01 -1.24 -14.24
CA GLU A 95 5.20 -2.45 -14.40
C GLU A 95 5.62 -3.58 -13.45
N ASP A 96 6.91 -3.80 -13.30
CA ASP A 96 7.46 -4.79 -12.37
C ASP A 96 7.15 -4.45 -10.90
N GLU A 97 7.22 -3.18 -10.52
CA GLU A 97 6.83 -2.69 -9.19
C GLU A 97 5.34 -2.92 -8.92
N ARG A 98 4.49 -2.62 -9.90
CA ARG A 98 3.05 -2.83 -9.82
C ARG A 98 2.70 -4.31 -9.67
N LEU A 99 3.29 -5.17 -10.51
CA LEU A 99 3.09 -6.62 -10.45
C LEU A 99 3.54 -7.18 -9.10
N PHE A 100 4.69 -6.73 -8.62
CA PHE A 100 5.20 -7.13 -7.31
C PHE A 100 4.27 -6.71 -6.18
N MET A 101 3.84 -5.44 -6.14
CA MET A 101 2.91 -4.95 -5.12
C MET A 101 1.57 -5.69 -5.18
N ASN A 102 1.04 -5.91 -6.38
CA ASN A 102 -0.20 -6.66 -6.57
C ASN A 102 -0.08 -8.11 -6.06
N SER A 103 1.08 -8.74 -6.19
CA SER A 103 1.31 -10.11 -5.69
C SER A 103 1.27 -10.22 -4.16
N LEU A 104 1.47 -9.13 -3.45
CA LEU A 104 1.44 -9.08 -1.98
C LEU A 104 0.04 -8.85 -1.42
N MET A 105 -0.85 -8.25 -2.21
CA MET A 105 -2.20 -7.86 -1.80
C MET A 105 -3.23 -8.92 -2.15
N ASN A 106 -4.26 -9.02 -1.32
CA ASN A 106 -5.46 -9.78 -1.63
C ASN A 106 -6.41 -8.98 -2.54
N GLU A 107 -7.59 -9.54 -2.85
CA GLU A 107 -8.60 -8.91 -3.71
C GLU A 107 -9.16 -7.58 -3.15
N GLN A 108 -9.02 -7.34 -1.84
CA GLN A 108 -9.42 -6.10 -1.19
C GLN A 108 -8.26 -5.08 -1.10
N HIS A 109 -7.17 -5.29 -1.82
CA HIS A 109 -5.95 -4.48 -1.81
C HIS A 109 -5.30 -4.38 -0.41
N VAL A 110 -5.39 -5.44 0.38
CA VAL A 110 -4.78 -5.55 1.70
C VAL A 110 -3.63 -6.55 1.66
N ILE A 111 -2.47 -6.16 2.18
CA ILE A 111 -1.34 -7.06 2.42
C ILE A 111 -1.59 -7.80 3.74
N PRO A 112 -1.90 -9.10 3.71
CA PRO A 112 -2.14 -9.86 4.93
C PRO A 112 -0.85 -10.12 5.70
N ILE A 113 -0.99 -10.62 6.92
CA ILE A 113 0.12 -11.00 7.78
C ILE A 113 0.76 -12.28 7.28
N SER A 114 2.09 -12.30 7.36
CA SER A 114 2.89 -13.51 7.14
C SER A 114 3.23 -14.20 8.46
N ASN A 115 3.47 -15.50 8.40
CA ASN A 115 3.91 -16.30 9.53
C ASN A 115 5.21 -17.02 9.20
N GLY A 116 6.09 -17.11 10.16
CA GLY A 116 7.36 -17.81 10.01
C GLY A 116 7.99 -18.18 11.34
N PHE A 117 9.20 -18.71 11.29
CA PHE A 117 10.00 -19.08 12.45
C PHE A 117 11.48 -18.85 12.17
N LEU A 118 12.29 -18.90 13.21
CA LEU A 118 13.74 -18.84 13.11
C LEU A 118 14.31 -20.25 13.18
N ASN A 119 15.09 -20.63 12.18
CA ASN A 119 15.93 -21.81 12.20
C ASN A 119 17.39 -21.36 12.24
N GLU A 120 18.11 -21.65 13.30
CA GLU A 120 19.53 -21.27 13.49
C GLU A 120 19.83 -19.79 13.14
N LYS A 121 18.95 -18.87 13.54
CA LYS A 121 18.98 -17.42 13.24
C LYS A 121 18.55 -17.04 11.80
N GLN A 122 18.24 -17.98 10.95
CA GLN A 122 17.69 -17.71 9.64
C GLN A 122 16.17 -17.67 9.70
N LEU A 123 15.56 -16.61 9.17
CA LEU A 123 14.11 -16.52 9.05
C LEU A 123 13.63 -17.44 7.92
N ILE A 124 12.60 -18.22 8.23
CA ILE A 124 11.83 -18.98 7.25
C ILE A 124 10.38 -18.53 7.35
N VAL A 125 9.83 -18.00 6.26
CA VAL A 125 8.43 -17.63 6.17
C VAL A 125 7.62 -18.82 5.63
N GLU A 126 6.71 -19.35 6.45
CA GLU A 126 5.91 -20.54 6.11
C GLU A 126 4.67 -20.20 5.31
N SER A 127 4.09 -19.01 5.54
CA SER A 127 2.86 -18.58 4.88
C SER A 127 2.74 -17.08 4.82
N GLY A 128 1.90 -16.61 3.91
CA GLY A 128 1.63 -15.21 3.69
C GLY A 128 2.48 -14.58 2.57
N PRO A 129 2.26 -13.30 2.30
CA PRO A 129 2.86 -12.64 1.14
C PRO A 129 4.39 -12.52 1.19
N LEU A 130 5.01 -12.64 2.36
CA LEU A 130 6.47 -12.58 2.50
C LEU A 130 7.18 -13.91 2.28
N GLN A 131 6.44 -14.99 2.01
CA GLN A 131 7.03 -16.30 1.71
C GLN A 131 7.88 -16.22 0.43
N GLY A 132 9.14 -16.65 0.54
CA GLY A 132 10.12 -16.55 -0.56
C GLY A 132 10.73 -15.16 -0.74
N LEU A 133 10.38 -14.19 0.10
CA LEU A 133 10.90 -12.82 0.06
C LEU A 133 11.82 -12.49 1.26
N GLU A 134 12.33 -13.51 1.94
CA GLU A 134 13.15 -13.36 3.15
C GLU A 134 14.39 -12.48 2.89
N SER A 135 14.96 -12.53 1.69
CA SER A 135 16.10 -11.70 1.30
C SER A 135 15.79 -10.18 1.25
N ARG A 136 14.53 -9.81 1.10
CA ARG A 136 14.07 -8.42 1.13
C ARG A 136 13.80 -7.90 2.54
N ILE A 137 13.77 -8.78 3.53
CA ILE A 137 13.54 -8.42 4.94
C ILE A 137 14.85 -7.93 5.53
N LYS A 138 14.88 -6.65 5.94
CA LYS A 138 16.07 -5.99 6.51
C LYS A 138 16.10 -6.08 8.03
N LYS A 139 14.93 -6.07 8.67
CA LYS A 139 14.79 -6.12 10.11
C LYS A 139 13.48 -6.77 10.51
N ILE A 140 13.50 -7.53 11.60
CA ILE A 140 12.32 -8.12 12.23
C ILE A 140 12.13 -7.49 13.60
N ASP A 141 10.92 -7.02 13.87
CA ASP A 141 10.50 -6.62 15.22
C ASP A 141 9.46 -7.64 15.72
N ARG A 142 9.91 -8.55 16.57
CA ARG A 142 9.05 -9.61 17.14
C ARG A 142 8.04 -9.05 18.13
N HIS A 143 8.37 -7.95 18.80
CA HIS A 143 7.47 -7.33 19.77
C HIS A 143 6.28 -6.68 19.05
N GLN A 144 6.55 -5.94 18.00
CA GLN A 144 5.51 -5.33 17.16
C GLN A 144 4.95 -6.28 16.10
N ARG A 145 5.53 -7.46 15.94
CA ARG A 145 5.18 -8.45 14.93
C ARG A 145 5.19 -7.86 13.51
N THR A 146 6.29 -7.20 13.19
CA THR A 146 6.51 -6.58 11.89
C THR A 146 7.86 -6.96 11.29
N ALA A 147 7.92 -6.95 9.97
CA ALA A 147 9.13 -7.01 9.19
C ALA A 147 9.32 -5.69 8.42
N GLN A 148 10.53 -5.19 8.41
CA GLN A 148 10.94 -4.09 7.56
C GLN A 148 11.37 -4.66 6.21
N VAL A 149 10.58 -4.39 5.18
CA VAL A 149 10.74 -4.98 3.85
C VAL A 149 11.14 -3.93 2.84
N GLN A 150 12.10 -4.26 2.00
CA GLN A 150 12.63 -3.37 0.99
C GLN A 150 11.81 -3.45 -0.30
N PHE A 151 11.35 -2.30 -0.77
CA PHE A 151 10.57 -2.12 -1.98
C PHE A 151 11.21 -1.12 -2.93
N GLN A 152 10.96 -1.27 -4.22
CA GLN A 152 11.09 -0.19 -5.18
C GLN A 152 9.73 0.42 -5.48
N ILE A 153 9.65 1.75 -5.42
CA ILE A 153 8.45 2.52 -5.72
C ILE A 153 8.87 3.73 -6.56
N CYS A 154 8.37 3.81 -7.79
CA CYS A 154 8.74 4.82 -8.77
C CYS A 154 10.27 4.93 -8.96
N GLY A 155 10.95 3.79 -9.00
CA GLY A 155 12.41 3.69 -9.12
C GLY A 155 13.21 4.03 -7.86
N GLN A 156 12.54 4.36 -6.76
CA GLN A 156 13.20 4.67 -5.48
C GLN A 156 13.07 3.52 -4.50
N LEU A 157 14.14 3.27 -3.76
CA LEU A 157 14.18 2.25 -2.73
C LEU A 157 13.48 2.74 -1.46
N MET A 158 12.48 2.00 -1.00
CA MET A 158 11.71 2.30 0.21
C MET A 158 11.68 1.10 1.14
N LEU A 159 11.47 1.40 2.42
CA LEU A 159 11.28 0.40 3.47
C LEU A 159 9.84 0.46 3.96
N LEU A 160 9.13 -0.63 3.87
CA LEU A 160 7.77 -0.78 4.37
C LEU A 160 7.72 -1.73 5.55
N TYR A 161 6.87 -1.42 6.52
CA TYR A 161 6.64 -2.27 7.69
C TYR A 161 5.41 -3.14 7.44
N LEU A 162 5.61 -4.43 7.26
CA LEU A 162 4.55 -5.42 7.02
C LEU A 162 4.40 -6.37 8.20
N GLY A 163 3.21 -6.91 8.38
CA GLY A 163 2.93 -7.85 9.46
C GLY A 163 3.68 -9.17 9.29
N LEU A 164 4.42 -9.58 10.30
CA LEU A 164 5.12 -10.86 10.36
C LEU A 164 5.09 -11.41 11.79
N ILE A 165 4.52 -12.59 11.96
CA ILE A 165 4.59 -13.33 13.21
C ILE A 165 5.72 -14.33 13.11
N VAL A 166 6.68 -14.22 14.01
CA VAL A 166 7.77 -15.21 14.15
C VAL A 166 7.52 -16.05 15.39
N LYS A 167 7.21 -17.32 15.16
CA LYS A 167 7.07 -18.31 16.25
C LYS A 167 8.42 -18.55 16.89
N GLN A 168 8.44 -18.72 18.21
CA GLN A 168 9.60 -19.28 18.89
C GLN A 168 9.57 -20.80 18.64
N ASN A 169 10.69 -21.34 18.17
CA ASN A 169 10.89 -22.78 18.28
C ASN A 169 11.19 -23.07 19.77
N ASP A 170 10.27 -23.79 20.40
CA ASP A 170 10.49 -24.38 21.73
C ASP A 170 11.64 -25.41 21.67
#